data_a02703112305f0dc59db10b481b88381
#
_entry.id   a02703112305f0dc59db10b481b88381
#
_cell.length_a   1.000
_cell.length_b   1.000
_cell.length_c   1.000
_cell.angle_alpha   90.00
_cell.angle_beta   90.00
_cell.angle_gamma   90.00
#
_symmetry.space_group_name_H-M   'P 1'
#
loop_
_entity.id
_entity.type
_entity.pdbx_description
1 polymer ?
#
loop_
_entity_poly.entity_id
_entity_poly.type
_entity_poly.pdbx_seq_one_letter_code
_entity_poly.pdbx_strand_id
1 'polypeptide(L)'
;GVTMDFSIFLLHRYQEEKKKCNNEEAMAKAICATFSSITSSSVTTVAGFLTLCFMQLRLGSDIGLVMAKGVVLGVLCTIFVLPSLLMLFDRQIEKYTHRTLIHELKRLPDFVVRHYKAILVVAVCLFIPMGIAQANVSQYYDLTSSLPSELTSMKGTKELKDKFNMNTTHFILVNDDLSNREMQEITADIEGIDGIESVVSYEKYVGGLVPESFEPQAVKDLFANGGYKMIIANSDYHAASEEENHQIEEMYSILHAYDHDALITGEGALTKDLITTADKDFQVVNVLSIAAIFVIILLTFVSFSLPFALVLAIELAITVNMAVPYFTNTTLPFIAGIVIGTIQLGACVDYAILMTTRTREELGRHRDIKTAVRIAVSKSAPSIITSGCSFFAACIGVALISRMDMISGLCELLARGALISVISIIFVLPSMLLAGNKLIAKTTRKWPHQERRNNI
;
A
#
# COMPACT_ATOMS: atom_id res chain seq x y z
N GLY A 1 12.61 -1.24 -8.54
CA GLY A 1 11.56 -1.54 -9.54
C GLY A 1 10.93 -0.26 -10.05
N VAL A 2 10.37 0.57 -9.19
CA VAL A 2 9.58 1.77 -9.54
C VAL A 2 10.33 2.79 -10.43
N THR A 3 11.63 2.96 -10.25
CA THR A 3 12.43 3.94 -11.02
C THR A 3 12.91 3.43 -12.37
N MET A 4 12.73 2.14 -12.65
CA MET A 4 13.17 1.52 -13.92
C MET A 4 12.34 2.01 -15.12
N ASP A 5 11.12 2.40 -14.86
CA ASP A 5 10.15 2.90 -15.84
C ASP A 5 10.66 4.12 -16.58
N PHE A 6 11.28 5.06 -15.87
CA PHE A 6 11.88 6.26 -16.44
C PHE A 6 13.01 5.92 -17.40
N SER A 7 13.81 4.91 -17.03
CA SER A 7 14.94 4.45 -17.86
C SER A 7 14.48 3.79 -19.15
N ILE A 8 13.46 2.93 -19.08
CA ILE A 8 12.86 2.26 -20.24
C ILE A 8 12.22 3.29 -21.17
N PHE A 9 11.54 4.29 -20.62
CA PHE A 9 10.89 5.33 -21.39
C PHE A 9 11.91 6.20 -22.15
N LEU A 10 13.00 6.62 -21.50
CA LEU A 10 14.07 7.37 -22.13
C LEU A 10 14.77 6.55 -23.23
N LEU A 11 15.06 5.26 -22.97
CA LEU A 11 15.68 4.36 -23.93
C LEU A 11 14.82 4.19 -25.19
N HIS A 12 13.51 3.93 -25.03
CA HIS A 12 12.61 3.81 -26.18
C HIS A 12 12.54 5.09 -26.99
N ARG A 13 12.48 6.25 -26.32
CA ARG A 13 12.48 7.53 -27.02
C ARG A 13 13.79 7.79 -27.77
N TYR A 14 14.92 7.47 -27.16
CA TYR A 14 16.22 7.53 -27.81
C TYR A 14 16.25 6.65 -29.06
N GLN A 15 15.78 5.40 -28.99
CA GLN A 15 15.71 4.50 -30.14
C GLN A 15 14.77 5.00 -31.26
N GLU A 16 13.66 5.68 -30.91
CA GLU A 16 12.79 6.33 -31.92
C GLU A 16 13.49 7.48 -32.64
N GLU A 17 14.19 8.36 -31.93
CA GLU A 17 14.87 9.51 -32.50
C GLU A 17 16.17 9.12 -33.26
N LYS A 18 16.87 8.08 -32.80
CA LYS A 18 18.08 7.54 -33.47
C LYS A 18 17.83 7.08 -34.91
N LYS A 19 16.58 6.72 -35.26
CA LYS A 19 16.19 6.40 -36.65
C LYS A 19 16.17 7.62 -37.58
N LYS A 20 16.22 8.86 -37.03
CA LYS A 20 16.01 10.11 -37.77
C LYS A 20 17.21 11.02 -37.78
N CYS A 21 18.11 10.90 -36.78
CA CYS A 21 19.26 11.76 -36.60
C CYS A 21 20.43 11.01 -35.95
N ASN A 22 21.60 11.68 -35.83
CA ASN A 22 22.78 11.11 -35.21
C ASN A 22 22.58 10.87 -33.70
N ASN A 23 23.46 10.07 -33.09
CA ASN A 23 23.31 9.61 -31.70
C ASN A 23 23.22 10.76 -30.68
N GLU A 24 24.06 11.80 -30.84
CA GLU A 24 24.07 12.94 -29.89
C GLU A 24 22.80 13.77 -30.00
N GLU A 25 22.38 14.07 -31.20
CA GLU A 25 21.14 14.82 -31.47
C GLU A 25 19.90 14.00 -31.07
N ALA A 26 19.92 12.69 -31.30
CA ALA A 26 18.85 11.77 -30.89
C ALA A 26 18.72 11.73 -29.38
N MET A 27 19.83 11.66 -28.62
CA MET A 27 19.82 11.67 -27.17
C MET A 27 19.31 13.02 -26.62
N ALA A 28 19.79 14.13 -27.17
CA ALA A 28 19.32 15.46 -26.76
C ALA A 28 17.81 15.62 -26.99
N LYS A 29 17.30 15.20 -28.14
CA LYS A 29 15.85 15.21 -28.44
C LYS A 29 15.07 14.28 -27.55
N ALA A 30 15.60 13.09 -27.23
CA ALA A 30 14.97 12.14 -26.32
C ALA A 30 14.85 12.73 -24.92
N ILE A 31 15.92 13.29 -24.36
CA ILE A 31 15.90 13.95 -23.05
C ILE A 31 14.88 15.09 -23.04
N CYS A 32 14.93 16.01 -24.00
CA CYS A 32 13.97 17.13 -24.04
C CYS A 32 12.53 16.68 -24.16
N ALA A 33 12.25 15.63 -24.94
CA ALA A 33 10.89 15.11 -25.12
C ALA A 33 10.36 14.36 -23.91
N THR A 34 11.25 13.72 -23.12
CA THR A 34 10.85 12.90 -21.97
C THR A 34 10.93 13.64 -20.64
N PHE A 35 11.71 14.71 -20.55
CA PHE A 35 11.98 15.44 -19.31
C PHE A 35 10.71 15.87 -18.56
N SER A 36 9.78 16.49 -19.27
CA SER A 36 8.51 16.94 -18.66
C SER A 36 7.67 15.78 -18.12
N SER A 37 7.61 14.67 -18.88
CA SER A 37 6.84 13.49 -18.46
C SER A 37 7.50 12.79 -17.29
N ILE A 38 8.83 12.58 -17.31
CA ILE A 38 9.59 11.96 -16.21
C ILE A 38 9.47 12.82 -14.94
N THR A 39 9.64 14.14 -15.05
CA THR A 39 9.58 15.03 -13.89
C THR A 39 8.16 15.07 -13.29
N SER A 40 7.11 15.20 -14.11
CA SER A 40 5.74 15.24 -13.58
C SER A 40 5.34 13.92 -12.93
N SER A 41 5.71 12.80 -13.57
CA SER A 41 5.47 11.45 -13.05
C SER A 41 6.20 11.24 -11.71
N SER A 42 7.50 11.55 -11.67
CA SER A 42 8.29 11.39 -10.42
C SER A 42 7.78 12.26 -9.27
N VAL A 43 7.34 13.49 -9.54
CA VAL A 43 6.72 14.35 -8.52
C VAL A 43 5.45 13.71 -7.96
N THR A 44 4.63 13.11 -8.83
CA THR A 44 3.41 12.41 -8.40
C THR A 44 3.74 11.21 -7.52
N THR A 45 4.72 10.41 -7.92
CA THR A 45 5.17 9.22 -7.18
C THR A 45 5.79 9.59 -5.83
N VAL A 46 6.65 10.61 -5.78
CA VAL A 46 7.24 11.14 -4.55
C VAL A 46 6.15 11.66 -3.61
N ALA A 47 5.21 12.45 -4.14
CA ALA A 47 4.10 12.96 -3.33
C ALA A 47 3.23 11.82 -2.78
N GLY A 48 2.93 10.80 -3.58
CA GLY A 48 2.23 9.60 -3.12
C GLY A 48 2.95 8.93 -1.94
N PHE A 49 4.26 8.72 -2.03
CA PHE A 49 5.02 8.12 -0.93
C PHE A 49 5.12 9.01 0.31
N LEU A 50 5.22 10.33 0.13
CA LEU A 50 5.25 11.27 1.25
C LEU A 50 3.93 11.32 2.04
N THR A 51 2.80 10.87 1.47
CA THR A 51 1.56 10.78 2.23
C THR A 51 1.64 9.74 3.36
N LEU A 52 2.50 8.73 3.25
CA LEU A 52 2.78 7.79 4.33
C LEU A 52 3.40 8.46 5.57
N CYS A 53 4.03 9.63 5.42
CA CYS A 53 4.59 10.37 6.55
C CYS A 53 3.52 10.98 7.46
N PHE A 54 2.26 10.99 7.04
CA PHE A 54 1.13 11.47 7.84
C PHE A 54 0.50 10.37 8.72
N MET A 55 1.02 9.15 8.65
CA MET A 55 0.64 8.08 9.56
C MET A 55 1.07 8.40 10.99
N GLN A 56 0.27 7.98 11.96
CA GLN A 56 0.65 7.96 13.37
C GLN A 56 1.70 6.87 13.63
N LEU A 57 1.61 5.75 12.89
CA LEU A 57 2.60 4.69 12.93
C LEU A 57 3.91 5.13 12.28
N ARG A 58 4.99 5.14 13.06
CA ARG A 58 6.33 5.55 12.61
C ARG A 58 6.84 4.75 11.40
N LEU A 59 6.41 3.50 11.30
CA LEU A 59 6.73 2.62 10.16
C LEU A 59 6.32 3.23 8.82
N GLY A 60 5.18 3.95 8.76
CA GLY A 60 4.73 4.64 7.56
C GLY A 60 5.68 5.74 7.11
N SER A 61 6.16 6.58 8.04
CA SER A 61 7.10 7.64 7.72
C SER A 61 8.44 7.11 7.25
N ASP A 62 8.93 6.02 7.84
CA ASP A 62 10.20 5.39 7.45
C ASP A 62 10.11 4.83 6.02
N ILE A 63 9.04 4.10 5.70
CA ILE A 63 8.78 3.59 4.35
C ILE A 63 8.63 4.74 3.37
N GLY A 64 7.80 5.74 3.68
CA GLY A 64 7.50 6.87 2.82
C GLY A 64 8.74 7.66 2.43
N LEU A 65 9.59 8.01 3.40
CA LEU A 65 10.83 8.76 3.16
C LEU A 65 11.86 7.96 2.36
N VAL A 66 12.03 6.67 2.66
CA VAL A 66 12.98 5.80 1.93
C VAL A 66 12.55 5.64 0.48
N MET A 67 11.25 5.40 0.24
CA MET A 67 10.70 5.26 -1.11
C MET A 67 10.80 6.57 -1.89
N ALA A 68 10.41 7.70 -1.30
CA ALA A 68 10.51 9.03 -1.93
C ALA A 68 11.95 9.38 -2.30
N LYS A 69 12.91 9.17 -1.38
CA LYS A 69 14.34 9.36 -1.64
C LYS A 69 14.82 8.47 -2.79
N GLY A 70 14.39 7.20 -2.80
CA GLY A 70 14.72 6.24 -3.86
C GLY A 70 14.26 6.73 -5.23
N VAL A 71 13.06 7.27 -5.35
CA VAL A 71 12.55 7.84 -6.62
C VAL A 71 13.34 9.06 -7.04
N VAL A 72 13.62 10.00 -6.14
CA VAL A 72 14.42 11.21 -6.47
C VAL A 72 15.80 10.82 -7.00
N LEU A 73 16.51 9.91 -6.33
CA LEU A 73 17.82 9.43 -6.78
C LEU A 73 17.72 8.69 -8.12
N GLY A 74 16.69 7.88 -8.32
CA GLY A 74 16.45 7.17 -9.57
C GLY A 74 16.23 8.11 -10.75
N VAL A 75 15.48 9.18 -10.56
CA VAL A 75 15.27 10.22 -11.59
C VAL A 75 16.56 10.94 -11.91
N LEU A 76 17.34 11.33 -10.90
CA LEU A 76 18.65 11.94 -11.12
C LEU A 76 19.58 11.02 -11.93
N CYS A 77 19.63 9.73 -11.58
CA CYS A 77 20.39 8.75 -12.35
C CYS A 77 19.88 8.61 -13.79
N THR A 78 18.57 8.61 -13.99
CA THR A 78 17.97 8.50 -15.34
C THR A 78 18.26 9.71 -16.21
N ILE A 79 18.29 10.92 -15.64
CA ILE A 79 18.52 12.16 -16.42
C ILE A 79 20.01 12.40 -16.69
N PHE A 80 20.89 12.11 -15.72
CA PHE A 80 22.31 12.46 -15.82
C PHE A 80 23.21 11.26 -16.15
N VAL A 81 23.01 10.13 -15.53
CA VAL A 81 23.92 8.98 -15.66
C VAL A 81 23.54 8.10 -16.83
N LEU A 82 22.26 7.76 -16.98
CA LEU A 82 21.81 6.84 -18.03
C LEU A 82 22.11 7.31 -19.46
N PRO A 83 21.90 8.60 -19.85
CA PRO A 83 22.25 9.07 -21.18
C PRO A 83 23.71 8.89 -21.51
N SER A 84 24.59 9.20 -20.55
CA SER A 84 26.04 9.06 -20.72
C SER A 84 26.44 7.58 -20.90
N LEU A 85 25.85 6.68 -20.12
CA LEU A 85 26.08 5.24 -20.25
C LEU A 85 25.56 4.70 -21.59
N LEU A 86 24.36 5.10 -22.00
CA LEU A 86 23.77 4.66 -23.28
C LEU A 86 24.62 5.12 -24.48
N MET A 87 25.14 6.33 -24.43
CA MET A 87 26.04 6.83 -25.51
C MET A 87 27.39 6.12 -25.50
N LEU A 88 27.96 5.86 -24.32
CA LEU A 88 29.24 5.15 -24.17
C LEU A 88 29.18 3.71 -24.70
N PHE A 89 28.10 3.01 -24.39
CA PHE A 89 27.89 1.61 -24.76
C PHE A 89 27.03 1.41 -26.01
N ASP A 90 26.70 2.46 -26.75
CA ASP A 90 25.79 2.41 -27.88
C ASP A 90 26.18 1.35 -28.93
N ARG A 91 27.46 1.26 -29.29
CA ARG A 91 27.97 0.25 -30.25
C ARG A 91 27.85 -1.17 -29.74
N GLN A 92 28.06 -1.40 -28.41
CA GLN A 92 27.90 -2.71 -27.79
C GLN A 92 26.43 -3.09 -27.72
N ILE A 93 25.56 -2.16 -27.34
CA ILE A 93 24.10 -2.36 -27.30
C ILE A 93 23.60 -2.75 -28.70
N GLU A 94 24.04 -2.05 -29.75
CA GLU A 94 23.63 -2.36 -31.10
C GLU A 94 24.11 -3.76 -31.57
N LYS A 95 25.37 -4.10 -31.25
CA LYS A 95 25.97 -5.41 -31.63
C LYS A 95 25.27 -6.60 -30.97
N TYR A 96 24.81 -6.42 -29.71
CA TYR A 96 24.16 -7.49 -28.91
C TYR A 96 22.65 -7.35 -28.85
N THR A 97 22.05 -6.44 -29.60
CA THR A 97 20.59 -6.31 -29.67
C THR A 97 19.98 -7.50 -30.37
N HIS A 98 19.18 -8.27 -29.63
CA HIS A 98 18.39 -9.37 -30.18
C HIS A 98 16.98 -8.91 -30.54
N ARG A 99 16.22 -9.79 -31.22
CA ARG A 99 14.80 -9.54 -31.49
C ARG A 99 14.04 -9.37 -30.19
N THR A 100 13.27 -8.29 -30.09
CA THR A 100 12.42 -8.03 -28.91
C THR A 100 11.40 -9.14 -28.75
N LEU A 101 11.26 -9.67 -27.51
CA LEU A 101 10.24 -10.67 -27.17
C LEU A 101 8.82 -10.11 -27.34
N ILE A 102 8.66 -8.81 -27.03
CA ILE A 102 7.39 -8.11 -27.15
C ILE A 102 7.42 -7.35 -28.47
N HIS A 103 6.81 -7.94 -29.50
CA HIS A 103 6.60 -7.26 -30.78
C HIS A 103 5.48 -6.22 -30.67
N GLU A 104 5.43 -5.29 -31.62
CA GLU A 104 4.29 -4.38 -31.74
C GLU A 104 2.97 -5.16 -31.70
N LEU A 105 2.16 -4.89 -30.68
CA LEU A 105 0.88 -5.56 -30.45
C LEU A 105 -0.17 -5.02 -31.43
N LYS A 106 -0.12 -5.43 -32.70
CA LYS A 106 -0.97 -4.89 -33.77
C LYS A 106 -2.47 -5.11 -33.54
N ARG A 107 -2.87 -6.21 -32.92
CA ARG A 107 -4.28 -6.58 -32.68
C ARG A 107 -4.87 -5.94 -31.42
N LEU A 108 -4.05 -5.70 -30.40
CA LEU A 108 -4.51 -5.20 -29.08
C LEU A 108 -5.10 -3.79 -29.18
N PRO A 109 -4.48 -2.80 -29.85
CA PRO A 109 -5.05 -1.47 -30.00
C PRO A 109 -6.41 -1.47 -30.71
N ASP A 110 -6.55 -2.31 -31.75
CA ASP A 110 -7.82 -2.46 -32.47
C ASP A 110 -8.93 -3.06 -31.60
N PHE A 111 -8.57 -4.07 -30.78
CA PHE A 111 -9.50 -4.66 -29.81
C PHE A 111 -9.99 -3.63 -28.81
N VAL A 112 -9.09 -2.85 -28.18
CA VAL A 112 -9.44 -1.81 -27.19
C VAL A 112 -10.36 -0.76 -27.82
N VAL A 113 -9.99 -0.24 -28.99
CA VAL A 113 -10.78 0.81 -29.65
C VAL A 113 -12.14 0.29 -30.12
N ARG A 114 -12.23 -0.97 -30.54
CA ARG A 114 -13.50 -1.57 -30.99
C ARG A 114 -14.45 -1.85 -29.83
N HIS A 115 -13.91 -2.33 -28.71
CA HIS A 115 -14.74 -2.83 -27.57
C HIS A 115 -14.71 -1.90 -26.36
N TYR A 116 -14.29 -0.63 -26.47
CA TYR A 116 -14.12 0.28 -25.33
C TYR A 116 -15.36 0.40 -24.44
N LYS A 117 -16.58 0.36 -25.00
CA LYS A 117 -17.83 0.41 -24.23
C LYS A 117 -18.03 -0.85 -23.38
N ALA A 118 -17.76 -2.03 -23.96
CA ALA A 118 -17.85 -3.30 -23.24
C ALA A 118 -16.81 -3.37 -22.13
N ILE A 119 -15.56 -2.91 -22.38
CA ILE A 119 -14.50 -2.85 -21.38
C ILE A 119 -14.93 -1.96 -20.20
N LEU A 120 -15.55 -0.80 -20.45
CA LEU A 120 -16.04 0.07 -19.37
C LEU A 120 -17.17 -0.56 -18.57
N VAL A 121 -18.12 -1.24 -19.24
CA VAL A 121 -19.19 -1.95 -18.54
C VAL A 121 -18.61 -3.05 -17.64
N VAL A 122 -17.69 -3.85 -18.16
CA VAL A 122 -17.00 -4.89 -17.37
C VAL A 122 -16.25 -4.27 -16.20
N ALA A 123 -15.54 -3.15 -16.41
CA ALA A 123 -14.80 -2.45 -15.35
C ALA A 123 -15.73 -1.98 -14.22
N VAL A 124 -16.89 -1.40 -14.54
CA VAL A 124 -17.88 -0.96 -13.54
C VAL A 124 -18.52 -2.16 -12.83
N CYS A 125 -18.90 -3.21 -13.58
CA CYS A 125 -19.46 -4.43 -13.02
C CYS A 125 -18.47 -5.17 -12.11
N LEU A 126 -17.18 -5.03 -12.35
CA LEU A 126 -16.11 -5.63 -11.54
C LEU A 126 -15.81 -4.79 -10.29
N PHE A 127 -15.87 -3.46 -10.39
CA PHE A 127 -15.50 -2.56 -9.31
C PHE A 127 -16.35 -2.74 -8.05
N ILE A 128 -17.66 -2.88 -8.19
CA ILE A 128 -18.58 -3.00 -7.04
C ILE A 128 -18.36 -4.30 -6.27
N PRO A 129 -18.41 -5.50 -6.89
CA PRO A 129 -18.21 -6.75 -6.14
C PRO A 129 -16.80 -6.89 -5.59
N MET A 130 -15.77 -6.37 -6.29
CA MET A 130 -14.40 -6.37 -5.79
C MET A 130 -14.24 -5.40 -4.60
N GLY A 131 -14.93 -4.25 -4.60
CA GLY A 131 -14.95 -3.35 -3.44
C GLY A 131 -15.58 -4.01 -2.20
N ILE A 132 -16.67 -4.75 -2.37
CA ILE A 132 -17.28 -5.51 -1.27
C ILE A 132 -16.34 -6.62 -0.79
N ALA A 133 -15.70 -7.36 -1.69
CA ALA A 133 -14.74 -8.40 -1.35
C ALA A 133 -13.53 -7.83 -0.60
N GLN A 134 -12.97 -6.70 -1.05
CA GLN A 134 -11.87 -6.00 -0.39
C GLN A 134 -12.22 -5.60 1.05
N ALA A 135 -13.44 -5.09 1.28
CA ALA A 135 -13.89 -4.67 2.61
C ALA A 135 -14.03 -5.85 3.59
N ASN A 136 -14.16 -7.08 3.09
CA ASN A 136 -14.31 -8.30 3.88
C ASN A 136 -13.03 -9.16 3.91
N VAL A 137 -11.87 -8.60 3.54
CA VAL A 137 -10.58 -9.30 3.66
C VAL A 137 -10.14 -9.33 5.11
N SER A 138 -9.87 -10.50 5.63
CA SER A 138 -9.35 -10.68 6.98
C SER A 138 -7.92 -10.13 7.09
N GLN A 139 -7.66 -9.38 8.16
CA GLN A 139 -6.34 -8.83 8.46
C GLN A 139 -5.84 -9.40 9.78
N TYR A 140 -4.53 -9.62 9.88
CA TYR A 140 -3.90 -9.96 11.15
C TYR A 140 -3.02 -8.81 11.63
N TYR A 141 -3.05 -8.56 12.94
CA TYR A 141 -2.34 -7.47 13.60
C TYR A 141 -1.19 -7.97 14.47
N ASP A 142 -1.21 -9.26 14.79
CA ASP A 142 -0.13 -9.90 15.54
C ASP A 142 1.13 -10.01 14.68
N LEU A 143 2.14 -9.20 15.03
CA LEU A 143 3.43 -9.20 14.34
C LEU A 143 4.24 -10.46 14.66
N THR A 144 3.98 -11.11 15.79
CA THR A 144 4.70 -12.30 16.22
C THR A 144 4.29 -13.53 15.42
N SER A 145 3.05 -13.60 14.98
CA SER A 145 2.55 -14.67 14.11
C SER A 145 3.22 -14.72 12.73
N SER A 146 3.83 -13.62 12.30
CA SER A 146 4.60 -13.55 11.05
C SER A 146 6.01 -14.14 11.12
N LEU A 147 6.45 -14.53 12.33
CA LEU A 147 7.77 -15.09 12.57
C LEU A 147 7.78 -16.60 12.28
N PRO A 148 8.93 -17.16 11.79
CA PRO A 148 9.05 -18.60 11.57
C PRO A 148 8.80 -19.41 12.85
N SER A 149 7.97 -20.43 12.76
CA SER A 149 7.58 -21.29 13.88
C SER A 149 8.73 -22.09 14.50
N GLU A 150 9.86 -22.21 13.79
CA GLU A 150 11.07 -22.89 14.28
C GLU A 150 11.85 -22.11 15.33
N LEU A 151 11.58 -20.81 15.48
CA LEU A 151 12.26 -19.98 16.48
C LEU A 151 11.99 -20.48 17.89
N THR A 152 13.01 -20.43 18.76
CA THR A 152 12.90 -20.90 20.14
C THR A 152 11.84 -20.13 20.93
N SER A 153 11.71 -18.83 20.70
CA SER A 153 10.68 -17.99 21.29
C SER A 153 9.26 -18.45 20.88
N MET A 154 9.04 -18.73 19.60
CA MET A 154 7.74 -19.20 19.11
C MET A 154 7.36 -20.57 19.68
N LYS A 155 8.34 -21.47 19.85
CA LYS A 155 8.12 -22.73 20.55
C LYS A 155 7.75 -22.51 22.00
N GLY A 156 8.43 -21.58 22.69
CA GLY A 156 8.12 -21.21 24.08
C GLY A 156 6.72 -20.66 24.25
N THR A 157 6.30 -19.72 23.38
CA THR A 157 4.93 -19.18 23.38
C THR A 157 3.90 -20.29 23.16
N LYS A 158 4.17 -21.22 22.24
CA LYS A 158 3.28 -22.36 22.01
C LYS A 158 3.14 -23.28 23.23
N GLU A 159 4.25 -23.56 23.93
CA GLU A 159 4.22 -24.38 25.16
C GLU A 159 3.45 -23.69 26.28
N LEU A 160 3.57 -22.34 26.42
CA LEU A 160 2.80 -21.56 27.38
C LEU A 160 1.29 -21.67 27.08
N LYS A 161 0.93 -21.53 25.81
CA LYS A 161 -0.44 -21.69 25.36
C LYS A 161 -0.98 -23.11 25.64
N ASP A 162 -0.30 -24.12 25.12
CA ASP A 162 -0.79 -25.50 25.09
C ASP A 162 -0.81 -26.15 26.52
N LYS A 163 0.05 -25.70 27.44
CA LYS A 163 0.20 -26.30 28.75
C LYS A 163 -0.35 -25.44 29.90
N PHE A 164 -0.43 -24.13 29.73
CA PHE A 164 -0.80 -23.21 30.80
C PHE A 164 -2.04 -22.38 30.46
N ASN A 165 -2.65 -22.57 29.28
CA ASN A 165 -3.78 -21.77 28.75
C ASN A 165 -3.49 -20.26 28.79
N MET A 166 -2.21 -19.87 28.64
CA MET A 166 -1.78 -18.49 28.61
C MET A 166 -1.62 -18.05 27.16
N ASN A 167 -2.69 -17.51 26.58
CA ASN A 167 -2.64 -16.96 25.21
C ASN A 167 -2.19 -15.51 25.23
N THR A 168 -2.80 -14.69 26.08
CA THR A 168 -2.49 -13.26 26.20
C THR A 168 -2.39 -12.88 27.67
N THR A 169 -1.40 -12.05 28.01
CA THR A 169 -1.20 -11.53 29.37
C THR A 169 -1.39 -10.02 29.37
N HIS A 170 -2.28 -9.55 30.24
CA HIS A 170 -2.54 -8.13 30.46
C HIS A 170 -1.88 -7.69 31.77
N PHE A 171 -1.14 -6.58 31.70
CA PHE A 171 -0.60 -5.88 32.86
C PHE A 171 -1.46 -4.64 33.09
N ILE A 172 -2.09 -4.59 34.26
CA ILE A 172 -3.00 -3.51 34.65
C ILE A 172 -2.31 -2.69 35.73
N LEU A 173 -2.23 -1.40 35.52
CA LEU A 173 -1.66 -0.44 36.45
C LEU A 173 -2.77 0.47 36.97
N VAL A 174 -2.93 0.50 38.27
CA VAL A 174 -3.89 1.37 38.98
C VAL A 174 -3.13 2.25 39.98
N ASN A 175 -3.73 3.34 40.41
CA ASN A 175 -3.12 4.24 41.36
C ASN A 175 -2.87 3.54 42.73
N ASP A 176 -1.75 3.83 43.39
CA ASP A 176 -1.39 3.22 44.68
C ASP A 176 -2.24 3.74 45.84
N ASP A 177 -2.99 4.82 45.68
CA ASP A 177 -3.95 5.36 46.65
C ASP A 177 -5.14 4.43 46.89
N LEU A 178 -5.43 3.47 45.99
CA LEU A 178 -6.52 2.51 46.17
C LEU A 178 -6.28 1.61 47.38
N SER A 179 -7.33 1.46 48.18
CA SER A 179 -7.28 0.60 49.37
C SER A 179 -7.16 -0.88 49.00
N ASN A 180 -6.64 -1.69 49.93
CA ASN A 180 -6.53 -3.15 49.71
C ASN A 180 -7.90 -3.80 49.44
N ARG A 181 -8.98 -3.23 49.97
CA ARG A 181 -10.34 -3.73 49.69
C ARG A 181 -10.76 -3.45 48.26
N GLU A 182 -10.56 -2.22 47.76
CA GLU A 182 -10.87 -1.88 46.38
C GLU A 182 -10.04 -2.72 45.39
N MET A 183 -8.75 -2.96 45.71
CA MET A 183 -7.92 -3.85 44.93
C MET A 183 -8.41 -5.27 44.86
N GLN A 184 -8.95 -5.80 45.98
CA GLN A 184 -9.57 -7.13 46.02
C GLN A 184 -10.87 -7.17 45.20
N GLU A 185 -11.71 -6.13 45.31
CA GLU A 185 -12.95 -6.02 44.52
C GLU A 185 -12.63 -5.95 43.02
N ILE A 186 -11.70 -5.07 42.58
CA ILE A 186 -11.24 -5.00 41.19
C ILE A 186 -10.70 -6.35 40.68
N THR A 187 -9.87 -7.00 41.50
CA THR A 187 -9.26 -8.30 41.13
C THR A 187 -10.36 -9.39 40.96
N ALA A 188 -11.36 -9.40 41.81
CA ALA A 188 -12.47 -10.34 41.74
C ALA A 188 -13.39 -10.05 40.53
N ASP A 189 -13.67 -8.79 40.26
CA ASP A 189 -14.50 -8.38 39.11
C ASP A 189 -13.81 -8.74 37.81
N ILE A 190 -12.48 -8.51 37.68
CA ILE A 190 -11.69 -8.88 36.48
C ILE A 190 -11.66 -10.42 36.35
N GLU A 191 -11.50 -11.17 37.45
CA GLU A 191 -11.50 -12.64 37.40
C GLU A 191 -12.85 -13.23 36.98
N GLY A 192 -13.93 -12.46 37.15
CA GLY A 192 -15.27 -12.82 36.69
C GLY A 192 -15.56 -12.61 35.22
N ILE A 193 -14.65 -11.95 34.47
CA ILE A 193 -14.79 -11.71 33.04
C ILE A 193 -14.57 -13.02 32.27
N ASP A 194 -15.41 -13.26 31.27
CA ASP A 194 -15.32 -14.46 30.42
C ASP A 194 -13.96 -14.54 29.69
N GLY A 195 -13.35 -15.72 29.72
CA GLY A 195 -12.04 -15.97 29.10
C GLY A 195 -10.84 -15.51 29.96
N ILE A 196 -11.01 -14.94 31.14
CA ILE A 196 -9.93 -14.72 32.09
C ILE A 196 -9.66 -16.00 32.88
N GLU A 197 -8.50 -16.62 32.66
CA GLU A 197 -8.09 -17.88 33.30
C GLU A 197 -7.51 -17.66 34.70
N SER A 198 -6.78 -16.56 34.90
CA SER A 198 -6.18 -16.25 36.20
C SER A 198 -5.85 -14.77 36.35
N VAL A 199 -6.05 -14.28 37.57
CA VAL A 199 -5.65 -12.93 37.96
C VAL A 199 -4.71 -13.01 39.16
N VAL A 200 -3.57 -12.31 39.04
CA VAL A 200 -2.53 -12.23 40.06
C VAL A 200 -2.40 -10.78 40.53
N SER A 201 -2.65 -10.52 41.80
CA SER A 201 -2.39 -9.25 42.46
C SER A 201 -1.75 -9.49 43.82
N TYR A 202 -1.06 -8.48 44.33
CA TYR A 202 -0.47 -8.57 45.70
C TYR A 202 -1.54 -8.84 46.74
N GLU A 203 -2.62 -8.09 46.71
CA GLU A 203 -3.71 -8.11 47.67
C GLU A 203 -4.52 -9.42 47.63
N LYS A 204 -4.53 -10.14 46.53
CA LYS A 204 -5.16 -11.46 46.41
C LYS A 204 -4.40 -12.54 47.18
N TYR A 205 -3.07 -12.51 47.18
CA TYR A 205 -2.24 -13.57 47.74
C TYR A 205 -1.65 -13.23 49.12
N VAL A 206 -1.42 -11.97 49.43
CA VAL A 206 -0.78 -11.52 50.66
C VAL A 206 -1.74 -10.71 51.53
N GLY A 207 -2.77 -10.09 50.92
CA GLY A 207 -3.65 -9.15 51.59
C GLY A 207 -4.47 -9.75 52.73
N GLY A 208 -4.37 -9.15 53.91
CA GLY A 208 -5.22 -9.35 55.07
C GLY A 208 -4.92 -10.54 55.99
N LEU A 209 -4.18 -11.55 55.56
CA LEU A 209 -3.83 -12.71 56.36
C LEU A 209 -2.37 -12.66 56.88
N VAL A 210 -1.51 -11.90 56.24
CA VAL A 210 -0.10 -11.74 56.61
C VAL A 210 0.10 -10.36 57.25
N PRO A 211 0.60 -10.24 58.48
CA PRO A 211 0.93 -8.97 59.08
C PRO A 211 2.04 -8.27 58.25
N GLU A 212 1.94 -6.96 58.04
CA GLU A 212 2.88 -6.14 57.23
C GLU A 212 4.35 -6.36 57.63
N SER A 213 4.63 -6.71 58.89
CA SER A 213 6.00 -6.97 59.38
C SER A 213 6.62 -8.27 58.84
N PHE A 214 5.84 -9.15 58.23
CA PHE A 214 6.30 -10.42 57.62
C PHE A 214 6.27 -10.42 56.09
N GLU A 215 5.83 -9.31 55.48
CA GLU A 215 5.78 -9.17 54.04
C GLU A 215 7.20 -8.99 53.46
N PRO A 216 7.62 -9.84 52.51
CA PRO A 216 8.89 -9.63 51.83
C PRO A 216 8.84 -8.35 51.03
N GLN A 217 9.61 -7.32 51.40
CA GLN A 217 9.65 -6.04 50.70
C GLN A 217 9.87 -6.19 49.18
N ALA A 218 10.71 -7.14 48.78
CA ALA A 218 10.97 -7.44 47.38
C ALA A 218 9.71 -7.89 46.58
N VAL A 219 8.74 -8.53 47.23
CA VAL A 219 7.48 -8.92 46.57
C VAL A 219 6.54 -7.72 46.48
N LYS A 220 6.49 -6.89 47.55
CA LYS A 220 5.71 -5.66 47.55
C LYS A 220 6.19 -4.70 46.46
N ASP A 221 7.51 -4.51 46.35
CA ASP A 221 8.12 -3.62 45.36
C ASP A 221 7.90 -4.11 43.93
N LEU A 222 7.61 -5.42 43.72
CA LEU A 222 7.29 -5.97 42.39
C LEU A 222 5.89 -5.57 41.93
N PHE A 223 4.92 -5.50 42.86
CA PHE A 223 3.51 -5.21 42.56
C PHE A 223 3.10 -3.76 42.86
N ALA A 224 3.90 -3.01 43.59
CA ALA A 224 3.61 -1.63 43.96
C ALA A 224 4.90 -0.80 43.90
N ASN A 225 4.99 0.08 42.90
CA ASN A 225 6.14 0.95 42.74
C ASN A 225 5.76 2.19 41.90
N GLY A 226 6.43 3.33 42.16
CA GLY A 226 6.33 4.54 41.36
C GLY A 226 4.93 5.16 41.31
N GLY A 227 4.12 4.96 42.38
CA GLY A 227 2.75 5.50 42.45
C GLY A 227 1.68 4.61 41.81
N TYR A 228 2.05 3.37 41.44
CA TYR A 228 1.13 2.40 40.82
C TYR A 228 1.14 1.05 41.58
N LYS A 229 -0.02 0.41 41.59
CA LYS A 229 -0.17 -1.01 41.90
C LYS A 229 -0.43 -1.79 40.62
N MET A 230 0.09 -3.02 40.54
CA MET A 230 0.02 -3.86 39.34
C MET A 230 -0.85 -5.09 39.58
N ILE A 231 -1.75 -5.35 38.61
CA ILE A 231 -2.51 -6.60 38.52
C ILE A 231 -2.09 -7.27 37.21
N ILE A 232 -1.91 -8.58 37.20
CA ILE A 232 -1.62 -9.39 36.03
C ILE A 232 -2.82 -10.28 35.75
N ALA A 233 -3.43 -10.15 34.58
CA ALA A 233 -4.54 -10.98 34.15
C ALA A 233 -4.15 -11.79 32.92
N ASN A 234 -4.36 -13.12 32.99
CA ASN A 234 -4.09 -14.01 31.85
C ASN A 234 -5.40 -14.38 31.17
N SER A 235 -5.46 -14.17 29.87
CA SER A 235 -6.60 -14.48 29.02
C SER A 235 -6.36 -15.74 28.18
N ASP A 236 -7.41 -16.51 27.95
CA ASP A 236 -7.45 -17.63 26.99
C ASP A 236 -7.72 -17.14 25.56
N TYR A 237 -8.12 -15.90 25.39
CA TYR A 237 -8.35 -15.31 24.08
C TYR A 237 -7.03 -14.91 23.40
N HIS A 238 -7.02 -15.01 22.06
CA HIS A 238 -5.88 -14.59 21.25
C HIS A 238 -5.85 -13.08 21.10
N ALA A 239 -4.64 -12.53 21.11
CA ALA A 239 -4.42 -11.14 20.74
C ALA A 239 -5.07 -10.83 19.36
N ALA A 240 -5.75 -9.69 19.28
CA ALA A 240 -6.52 -9.22 18.11
C ALA A 240 -7.83 -10.00 17.81
N SER A 241 -8.28 -10.91 18.66
CA SER A 241 -9.62 -11.47 18.50
C SER A 241 -10.70 -10.45 18.91
N GLU A 242 -11.92 -10.60 18.38
CA GLU A 242 -13.04 -9.74 18.78
C GLU A 242 -13.39 -9.97 20.26
N GLU A 243 -13.30 -11.21 20.72
CA GLU A 243 -13.53 -11.60 22.12
C GLU A 243 -12.54 -10.90 23.06
N GLU A 244 -11.25 -10.89 22.73
CA GLU A 244 -10.23 -10.21 23.52
C GLU A 244 -10.42 -8.69 23.51
N ASN A 245 -10.74 -8.10 22.36
CA ASN A 245 -11.00 -6.67 22.27
C ASN A 245 -12.18 -6.26 23.16
N HIS A 246 -13.24 -7.07 23.20
CA HIS A 246 -14.38 -6.86 24.09
C HIS A 246 -13.98 -7.03 25.57
N GLN A 247 -13.19 -8.05 25.88
CA GLN A 247 -12.65 -8.31 27.22
C GLN A 247 -11.84 -7.12 27.76
N ILE A 248 -10.99 -6.51 26.92
CA ILE A 248 -10.24 -5.30 27.29
C ILE A 248 -11.17 -4.11 27.57
N GLU A 249 -12.25 -3.94 26.80
CA GLU A 249 -13.24 -2.88 27.06
C GLU A 249 -13.99 -3.11 28.39
N GLU A 250 -14.30 -4.34 28.68
CA GLU A 250 -14.95 -4.71 29.94
C GLU A 250 -14.00 -4.47 31.13
N MET A 251 -12.72 -4.85 31.02
CA MET A 251 -11.70 -4.52 32.01
C MET A 251 -11.58 -3.00 32.24
N TYR A 252 -11.53 -2.19 31.17
CA TYR A 252 -11.52 -0.72 31.31
C TYR A 252 -12.78 -0.19 31.99
N SER A 253 -13.96 -0.76 31.70
CA SER A 253 -15.21 -0.36 32.33
C SER A 253 -15.19 -0.62 33.86
N ILE A 254 -14.64 -1.74 34.28
CA ILE A 254 -14.45 -2.06 35.71
C ILE A 254 -13.45 -1.09 36.33
N LEU A 255 -12.28 -0.93 35.73
CA LEU A 255 -11.22 -0.09 36.26
C LEU A 255 -11.63 1.37 36.42
N HIS A 256 -12.29 1.94 35.43
CA HIS A 256 -12.73 3.33 35.47
C HIS A 256 -13.79 3.65 36.51
N ALA A 257 -14.43 2.63 37.10
CA ALA A 257 -15.33 2.79 38.26
C ALA A 257 -14.54 3.11 39.53
N TYR A 258 -13.27 2.71 39.61
CA TYR A 258 -12.40 2.90 40.79
C TYR A 258 -11.26 3.90 40.50
N ASP A 259 -10.65 3.83 39.32
CA ASP A 259 -9.53 4.68 38.90
C ASP A 259 -9.71 5.04 37.44
N HIS A 260 -9.98 6.31 37.17
CA HIS A 260 -10.18 6.82 35.81
C HIS A 260 -8.88 6.87 34.98
N ASP A 261 -7.73 6.91 35.65
CA ASP A 261 -6.41 6.97 35.04
C ASP A 261 -5.73 5.59 34.96
N ALA A 262 -6.46 4.51 35.24
CA ALA A 262 -5.96 3.13 35.14
C ALA A 262 -5.48 2.82 33.72
N LEU A 263 -4.38 2.08 33.62
CA LEU A 263 -3.75 1.71 32.37
C LEU A 263 -3.75 0.19 32.20
N ILE A 264 -4.11 -0.29 31.02
CA ILE A 264 -3.94 -1.69 30.62
C ILE A 264 -2.85 -1.75 29.56
N THR A 265 -1.86 -2.62 29.73
CA THR A 265 -0.79 -2.88 28.76
C THR A 265 -0.55 -4.38 28.62
N GLY A 266 0.28 -4.76 27.67
CA GLY A 266 0.49 -6.15 27.29
C GLY A 266 0.21 -6.34 25.80
N GLU A 267 0.39 -7.57 25.32
CA GLU A 267 0.27 -7.87 23.89
C GLU A 267 -1.13 -7.54 23.34
N GLY A 268 -2.18 -7.90 24.06
CA GLY A 268 -3.56 -7.66 23.65
C GLY A 268 -3.92 -6.18 23.58
N ALA A 269 -3.65 -5.42 24.65
CA ALA A 269 -3.93 -3.99 24.69
C ALA A 269 -3.15 -3.22 23.61
N LEU A 270 -1.85 -3.55 23.43
CA LEU A 270 -1.03 -2.96 22.36
C LEU A 270 -1.58 -3.29 20.97
N THR A 271 -2.06 -4.51 20.77
CA THR A 271 -2.65 -4.92 19.49
C THR A 271 -3.97 -4.22 19.23
N LYS A 272 -4.82 -4.03 20.23
CA LYS A 272 -6.07 -3.25 20.13
C LYS A 272 -5.80 -1.80 19.74
N ASP A 273 -4.82 -1.15 20.37
CA ASP A 273 -4.41 0.20 20.04
C ASP A 273 -3.84 0.27 18.62
N LEU A 274 -3.08 -0.75 18.21
CA LEU A 274 -2.55 -0.86 16.84
C LEU A 274 -3.67 -0.98 15.81
N ILE A 275 -4.71 -1.79 16.06
CA ILE A 275 -5.90 -1.92 15.19
C ILE A 275 -6.54 -0.55 14.99
N THR A 276 -6.87 0.12 16.09
CA THR A 276 -7.55 1.43 16.06
C THR A 276 -6.72 2.49 15.33
N THR A 277 -5.41 2.51 15.57
CA THR A 277 -4.48 3.45 14.93
C THR A 277 -4.32 3.13 13.45
N ALA A 278 -4.16 1.85 13.09
CA ALA A 278 -4.00 1.42 11.71
C ALA A 278 -5.23 1.73 10.84
N ASP A 279 -6.43 1.52 11.36
CA ASP A 279 -7.67 1.83 10.63
C ASP A 279 -7.81 3.33 10.36
N LYS A 280 -7.47 4.16 11.33
CA LYS A 280 -7.44 5.61 11.17
C LYS A 280 -6.37 6.06 10.17
N ASP A 281 -5.17 5.52 10.28
CA ASP A 281 -4.07 5.78 9.37
C ASP A 281 -4.42 5.36 7.93
N PHE A 282 -5.07 4.20 7.75
CA PHE A 282 -5.54 3.74 6.45
C PHE A 282 -6.48 4.75 5.78
N GLN A 283 -7.48 5.23 6.51
CA GLN A 283 -8.42 6.22 5.97
C GLN A 283 -7.73 7.54 5.62
N VAL A 284 -6.90 8.07 6.53
CA VAL A 284 -6.18 9.34 6.33
C VAL A 284 -5.23 9.25 5.13
N VAL A 285 -4.41 8.22 5.07
CA VAL A 285 -3.40 8.06 3.99
C VAL A 285 -4.08 7.83 2.65
N ASN A 286 -5.13 7.02 2.60
CA ASN A 286 -5.86 6.74 1.36
C ASN A 286 -6.47 8.02 0.78
N VAL A 287 -7.20 8.78 1.58
CA VAL A 287 -7.79 10.07 1.15
C VAL A 287 -6.71 11.06 0.74
N LEU A 288 -5.65 11.19 1.53
CA LEU A 288 -4.56 12.12 1.26
C LEU A 288 -3.77 11.76 0.00
N SER A 289 -3.51 10.47 -0.23
CA SER A 289 -2.82 9.97 -1.42
C SER A 289 -3.62 10.25 -2.69
N ILE A 290 -4.90 9.91 -2.68
CA ILE A 290 -5.81 10.18 -3.80
C ILE A 290 -5.89 11.70 -4.07
N ALA A 291 -6.04 12.52 -3.03
CA ALA A 291 -6.13 13.96 -3.16
C ALA A 291 -4.81 14.57 -3.71
N ALA A 292 -3.67 14.16 -3.19
CA ALA A 292 -2.36 14.63 -3.64
C ALA A 292 -2.12 14.31 -5.12
N ILE A 293 -2.36 13.06 -5.52
CA ILE A 293 -2.20 12.62 -6.91
C ILE A 293 -3.20 13.32 -7.82
N PHE A 294 -4.45 13.48 -7.38
CA PHE A 294 -5.47 14.21 -8.11
C PHE A 294 -5.03 15.65 -8.41
N VAL A 295 -4.55 16.37 -7.39
CA VAL A 295 -4.08 17.75 -7.53
C VAL A 295 -2.87 17.84 -8.48
N ILE A 296 -1.91 16.94 -8.36
CA ILE A 296 -0.71 16.95 -9.21
C ILE A 296 -1.08 16.67 -10.67
N ILE A 297 -1.95 15.69 -10.94
CA ILE A 297 -2.43 15.39 -12.30
C ILE A 297 -3.22 16.60 -12.86
N LEU A 298 -4.06 17.23 -12.02
CA LEU A 298 -4.80 18.44 -12.38
C LEU A 298 -3.86 19.56 -12.83
N LEU A 299 -2.79 19.80 -12.08
CA LEU A 299 -1.79 20.82 -12.40
C LEU A 299 -0.95 20.44 -13.64
N THR A 300 -0.56 19.16 -13.76
CA THR A 300 0.26 18.66 -14.86
C THR A 300 -0.45 18.78 -16.21
N PHE A 301 -1.71 18.37 -16.29
CA PHE A 301 -2.49 18.38 -17.52
C PHE A 301 -3.33 19.64 -17.69
N VAL A 302 -3.42 20.48 -16.64
CA VAL A 302 -4.36 21.62 -16.56
C VAL A 302 -5.76 21.19 -16.97
N SER A 303 -6.24 20.12 -16.34
CA SER A 303 -7.48 19.43 -16.67
C SER A 303 -8.21 19.00 -15.41
N PHE A 304 -9.52 19.26 -15.37
CA PHE A 304 -10.34 18.82 -14.25
C PHE A 304 -10.82 17.36 -14.40
N SER A 305 -11.02 16.88 -15.62
CA SER A 305 -11.60 15.55 -15.87
C SER A 305 -10.57 14.42 -16.00
N LEU A 306 -9.32 14.73 -16.42
CA LEU A 306 -8.27 13.71 -16.54
C LEU A 306 -7.90 13.06 -15.20
N PRO A 307 -7.75 13.81 -14.09
CA PRO A 307 -7.49 13.19 -12.79
C PRO A 307 -8.51 12.11 -12.43
N PHE A 308 -9.81 12.36 -12.64
CA PHE A 308 -10.84 11.35 -12.36
C PHE A 308 -10.65 10.07 -13.20
N ALA A 309 -10.34 10.21 -14.50
CA ALA A 309 -10.13 9.05 -15.35
C ALA A 309 -8.89 8.24 -14.94
N LEU A 310 -7.77 8.92 -14.62
CA LEU A 310 -6.54 8.26 -14.25
C LEU A 310 -6.67 7.59 -12.87
N VAL A 311 -7.12 8.33 -11.86
CA VAL A 311 -7.30 7.81 -10.51
C VAL A 311 -8.28 6.64 -10.50
N LEU A 312 -9.44 6.76 -11.16
CA LEU A 312 -10.42 5.67 -11.18
C LEU A 312 -9.89 4.40 -11.85
N ALA A 313 -9.08 4.52 -12.92
CA ALA A 313 -8.45 3.36 -13.56
C ALA A 313 -7.43 2.68 -12.63
N ILE A 314 -6.72 3.45 -11.81
CA ILE A 314 -5.73 2.93 -10.85
C ILE A 314 -6.44 2.33 -9.63
N GLU A 315 -7.45 3.01 -9.09
CA GLU A 315 -8.25 2.51 -7.96
C GLU A 315 -8.96 1.20 -8.29
N LEU A 316 -9.44 1.04 -9.52
CA LEU A 316 -9.96 -0.25 -9.98
C LEU A 316 -8.91 -1.37 -9.86
N ALA A 317 -7.67 -1.09 -10.27
CA ALA A 317 -6.59 -2.07 -10.19
C ALA A 317 -6.23 -2.40 -8.73
N ILE A 318 -6.19 -1.40 -7.85
CA ILE A 318 -5.94 -1.57 -6.41
C ILE A 318 -7.05 -2.40 -5.77
N THR A 319 -8.31 -2.03 -6.02
CA THR A 319 -9.48 -2.74 -5.49
C THR A 319 -9.51 -4.21 -5.92
N VAL A 320 -9.24 -4.49 -7.20
CA VAL A 320 -9.16 -5.87 -7.70
C VAL A 320 -8.02 -6.63 -7.03
N ASN A 321 -6.83 -6.01 -6.89
CA ASN A 321 -5.70 -6.63 -6.24
C ASN A 321 -5.96 -6.96 -4.77
N MET A 322 -6.53 -6.01 -4.03
CA MET A 322 -6.85 -6.18 -2.60
C MET A 322 -8.04 -7.11 -2.33
N ALA A 323 -8.89 -7.34 -3.33
CA ALA A 323 -10.01 -8.27 -3.22
C ALA A 323 -9.60 -9.75 -3.39
N VAL A 324 -8.49 -10.05 -4.07
CA VAL A 324 -8.05 -11.44 -4.32
C VAL A 324 -7.91 -12.26 -3.03
N PRO A 325 -7.33 -11.77 -1.93
CA PRO A 325 -7.21 -12.49 -0.67
C PRO A 325 -8.54 -12.99 -0.10
N TYR A 326 -9.64 -12.27 -0.31
CA TYR A 326 -10.98 -12.72 0.06
C TYR A 326 -11.35 -14.05 -0.60
N PHE A 327 -11.05 -14.20 -1.91
CA PHE A 327 -11.37 -15.42 -2.67
C PHE A 327 -10.39 -16.56 -2.41
N THR A 328 -9.17 -16.25 -1.97
CA THR A 328 -8.15 -17.25 -1.64
C THR A 328 -8.14 -17.62 -0.16
N ASN A 329 -9.03 -17.01 0.66
CA ASN A 329 -9.05 -17.15 2.13
C ASN A 329 -7.67 -16.89 2.76
N THR A 330 -6.95 -15.88 2.24
CA THR A 330 -5.63 -15.49 2.73
C THR A 330 -5.79 -14.28 3.63
N THR A 331 -5.25 -14.33 4.84
CA THR A 331 -5.19 -13.20 5.76
C THR A 331 -4.03 -12.28 5.38
N LEU A 332 -4.23 -10.97 5.47
CA LEU A 332 -3.21 -9.97 5.16
C LEU A 332 -2.66 -9.34 6.43
N PRO A 333 -1.36 -8.98 6.48
CA PRO A 333 -0.85 -8.12 7.53
C PRO A 333 -1.55 -6.75 7.47
N PHE A 334 -1.91 -6.19 8.61
CA PHE A 334 -2.64 -4.91 8.72
C PHE A 334 -2.04 -3.77 7.89
N ILE A 335 -0.72 -3.72 7.82
CA ILE A 335 0.02 -2.70 7.07
C ILE A 335 -0.15 -2.85 5.54
N ALA A 336 -0.57 -4.04 5.06
CA ALA A 336 -0.67 -4.32 3.63
C ALA A 336 -1.62 -3.37 2.91
N GLY A 337 -2.79 -3.10 3.48
CA GLY A 337 -3.78 -2.20 2.90
C GLY A 337 -3.23 -0.80 2.65
N ILE A 338 -2.54 -0.24 3.63
CA ILE A 338 -1.98 1.11 3.59
C ILE A 338 -0.82 1.18 2.60
N VAL A 339 0.16 0.30 2.76
CA VAL A 339 1.41 0.30 1.99
C VAL A 339 1.15 -0.05 0.52
N ILE A 340 0.37 -1.11 0.27
CA ILE A 340 0.08 -1.55 -1.10
C ILE A 340 -0.75 -0.51 -1.86
N GLY A 341 -1.82 0.02 -1.24
CA GLY A 341 -2.63 1.07 -1.85
C GLY A 341 -1.77 2.25 -2.30
N THR A 342 -0.95 2.78 -1.41
CA THR A 342 -0.08 3.93 -1.68
C THR A 342 1.03 3.64 -2.69
N ILE A 343 1.73 2.50 -2.55
CA ILE A 343 2.81 2.12 -3.47
C ILE A 343 2.25 1.82 -4.86
N GLN A 344 1.17 1.06 -4.94
CA GLN A 344 0.54 0.72 -6.22
C GLN A 344 -0.01 1.97 -6.91
N LEU A 345 -0.66 2.87 -6.17
CA LEU A 345 -1.14 4.15 -6.69
C LEU A 345 0.02 4.98 -7.24
N GLY A 346 1.10 5.14 -6.48
CA GLY A 346 2.30 5.88 -6.90
C GLY A 346 3.01 5.28 -8.12
N ALA A 347 3.18 3.97 -8.15
CA ALA A 347 3.86 3.28 -9.26
C ALA A 347 3.02 3.20 -10.54
N CYS A 348 1.69 3.11 -10.43
CA CYS A 348 0.82 2.95 -11.60
C CYS A 348 0.46 4.27 -12.26
N VAL A 349 0.55 5.37 -11.53
CA VAL A 349 0.26 6.70 -12.07
C VAL A 349 1.19 7.05 -13.23
N ASP A 350 2.43 6.56 -13.21
CA ASP A 350 3.43 6.77 -14.24
C ASP A 350 2.98 6.18 -15.58
N TYR A 351 2.43 4.97 -15.57
CA TYR A 351 1.87 4.33 -16.76
C TYR A 351 0.65 5.09 -17.29
N ALA A 352 -0.20 5.58 -16.38
CA ALA A 352 -1.38 6.35 -16.74
C ALA A 352 -1.03 7.70 -17.37
N ILE A 353 -0.04 8.41 -16.81
CA ILE A 353 0.48 9.67 -17.36
C ILE A 353 1.11 9.44 -18.73
N LEU A 354 1.94 8.39 -18.88
CA LEU A 354 2.57 8.02 -20.16
C LEU A 354 1.52 7.78 -21.26
N MET A 355 0.53 6.93 -20.99
CA MET A 355 -0.55 6.61 -21.93
C MET A 355 -1.37 7.85 -22.31
N THR A 356 -1.69 8.69 -21.33
CA THR A 356 -2.48 9.92 -21.54
C THR A 356 -1.71 10.98 -22.32
N THR A 357 -0.43 11.18 -22.00
CA THR A 357 0.45 12.12 -22.69
C THR A 357 0.60 11.70 -24.15
N ARG A 358 0.84 10.41 -24.40
CA ARG A 358 0.96 9.88 -25.75
C ARG A 358 -0.34 10.03 -26.55
N THR A 359 -1.48 9.76 -25.89
CA THR A 359 -2.80 9.97 -26.52
C THR A 359 -3.01 11.43 -26.91
N ARG A 360 -2.62 12.37 -26.06
CA ARG A 360 -2.70 13.82 -26.34
C ARG A 360 -1.81 14.24 -27.50
N GLU A 361 -0.57 13.74 -27.55
CA GLU A 361 0.38 14.01 -28.65
C GLU A 361 -0.17 13.51 -30.00
N GLU A 362 -0.64 12.26 -30.04
CA GLU A 362 -1.17 11.67 -31.27
C GLU A 362 -2.51 12.30 -31.70
N LEU A 363 -3.33 12.74 -30.73
CA LEU A 363 -4.56 13.49 -31.04
C LEU A 363 -4.23 14.84 -31.69
N GLY A 364 -3.15 15.51 -31.29
CA GLY A 364 -2.67 16.74 -31.91
C GLY A 364 -2.24 16.55 -33.37
N ARG A 365 -1.70 15.34 -33.69
CA ARG A 365 -1.26 14.99 -35.06
C ARG A 365 -2.38 14.54 -35.99
N HIS A 366 -3.28 13.71 -35.47
CA HIS A 366 -4.28 12.99 -36.28
C HIS A 366 -5.71 13.56 -36.16
N ARG A 367 -5.96 14.40 -35.15
CA ARG A 367 -7.27 15.04 -34.88
C ARG A 367 -8.49 14.09 -34.74
N ASP A 368 -8.25 12.76 -34.72
CA ASP A 368 -9.25 11.73 -34.48
C ASP A 368 -8.85 10.92 -33.25
N ILE A 369 -9.75 10.92 -32.23
CA ILE A 369 -9.47 10.27 -30.94
C ILE A 369 -9.28 8.76 -31.08
N LYS A 370 -10.02 8.09 -31.95
CA LYS A 370 -9.88 6.63 -32.12
C LYS A 370 -8.53 6.27 -32.71
N THR A 371 -8.09 7.02 -33.70
CA THR A 371 -6.76 6.85 -34.31
C THR A 371 -5.66 7.21 -33.32
N ALA A 372 -5.80 8.30 -32.57
CA ALA A 372 -4.85 8.73 -31.56
C ALA A 372 -4.67 7.69 -30.46
N VAL A 373 -5.77 7.16 -29.90
CA VAL A 373 -5.73 6.11 -28.88
C VAL A 373 -5.15 4.81 -29.43
N ARG A 374 -5.51 4.42 -30.66
CA ARG A 374 -4.93 3.23 -31.29
C ARG A 374 -3.41 3.32 -31.38
N ILE A 375 -2.86 4.45 -31.85
CA ILE A 375 -1.42 4.66 -31.96
C ILE A 375 -0.78 4.76 -30.58
N ALA A 376 -1.40 5.46 -29.64
CA ALA A 376 -0.90 5.58 -28.26
C ALA A 376 -0.78 4.22 -27.58
N VAL A 377 -1.81 3.38 -27.65
CA VAL A 377 -1.77 2.02 -27.09
C VAL A 377 -0.70 1.18 -27.79
N SER A 378 -0.61 1.21 -29.13
CA SER A 378 0.41 0.46 -29.88
C SER A 378 1.84 0.81 -29.47
N LYS A 379 2.11 2.09 -29.22
CA LYS A 379 3.46 2.58 -28.87
C LYS A 379 3.79 2.50 -27.37
N SER A 380 2.79 2.67 -26.51
CA SER A 380 3.02 2.69 -25.05
C SER A 380 2.90 1.32 -24.39
N ALA A 381 2.05 0.42 -24.91
CA ALA A 381 1.82 -0.88 -24.30
C ALA A 381 3.10 -1.72 -24.15
N PRO A 382 4.03 -1.80 -25.12
CA PRO A 382 5.27 -2.55 -24.93
C PRO A 382 6.10 -2.03 -23.75
N SER A 383 6.23 -0.72 -23.59
CA SER A 383 6.95 -0.11 -22.46
C SER A 383 6.27 -0.42 -21.14
N ILE A 384 4.95 -0.25 -21.07
CA ILE A 384 4.15 -0.51 -19.86
C ILE A 384 4.24 -1.99 -19.46
N ILE A 385 4.13 -2.92 -20.42
CA ILE A 385 4.25 -4.36 -20.15
C ILE A 385 5.66 -4.70 -19.68
N THR A 386 6.70 -4.19 -20.34
CA THR A 386 8.09 -4.47 -19.94
C THR A 386 8.35 -3.97 -18.52
N SER A 387 7.90 -2.79 -18.19
CA SER A 387 8.04 -2.17 -16.88
C SER A 387 7.28 -2.95 -15.80
N GLY A 388 6.01 -3.24 -16.04
CA GLY A 388 5.20 -4.00 -15.11
C GLY A 388 5.71 -5.43 -14.89
N CYS A 389 6.19 -6.11 -15.94
CA CYS A 389 6.84 -7.42 -15.83
C CYS A 389 8.15 -7.35 -15.04
N SER A 390 8.93 -6.29 -15.20
CA SER A 390 10.17 -6.10 -14.45
C SER A 390 9.89 -5.85 -12.96
N PHE A 391 8.88 -5.04 -12.66
CA PHE A 391 8.43 -4.83 -11.27
C PHE A 391 7.86 -6.11 -10.66
N PHE A 392 7.03 -6.84 -11.40
CA PHE A 392 6.56 -8.18 -11.00
C PHE A 392 7.71 -9.11 -10.66
N ALA A 393 8.72 -9.23 -11.55
CA ALA A 393 9.85 -10.13 -11.34
C ALA A 393 10.69 -9.74 -10.11
N ALA A 394 10.88 -8.45 -9.87
CA ALA A 394 11.58 -7.96 -8.68
C ALA A 394 10.84 -8.32 -7.38
N CYS A 395 9.53 -8.11 -7.34
CA CYS A 395 8.73 -8.38 -6.15
C CYS A 395 8.54 -9.88 -5.92
N ILE A 396 8.22 -10.68 -6.96
CA ILE A 396 8.00 -12.12 -6.80
C ILE A 396 9.28 -12.84 -6.39
N GLY A 397 10.45 -12.35 -6.83
CA GLY A 397 11.74 -12.90 -6.39
C GLY A 397 11.94 -12.76 -4.89
N VAL A 398 11.58 -11.63 -4.30
CA VAL A 398 11.63 -11.42 -2.84
C VAL A 398 10.58 -12.27 -2.13
N ALA A 399 9.35 -12.32 -2.66
CA ALA A 399 8.28 -13.14 -2.09
C ALA A 399 8.65 -14.62 -1.96
N LEU A 400 9.33 -15.19 -2.97
CA LEU A 400 9.71 -16.61 -2.98
C LEU A 400 10.91 -16.93 -2.07
N ILE A 401 11.77 -15.94 -1.77
CA ILE A 401 12.99 -16.18 -0.98
C ILE A 401 12.78 -15.82 0.49
N SER A 402 11.89 -14.88 0.78
CA SER A 402 11.63 -14.42 2.16
C SER A 402 11.04 -15.55 3.02
N ARG A 403 11.58 -15.68 4.23
CA ARG A 403 11.06 -16.59 5.28
C ARG A 403 10.10 -15.89 6.23
N MET A 404 9.96 -14.57 6.12
CA MET A 404 9.01 -13.79 6.92
C MET A 404 7.71 -13.66 6.13
N ASP A 405 6.63 -14.19 6.65
CA ASP A 405 5.32 -14.21 5.98
C ASP A 405 4.82 -12.80 5.64
N MET A 406 5.06 -11.83 6.51
CA MET A 406 4.71 -10.43 6.26
C MET A 406 5.41 -9.87 5.01
N ILE A 407 6.73 -10.09 4.88
CA ILE A 407 7.51 -9.58 3.72
C ILE A 407 7.09 -10.33 2.46
N SER A 408 6.95 -11.66 2.54
CA SER A 408 6.52 -12.51 1.43
C SER A 408 5.14 -12.07 0.93
N GLY A 409 4.16 -11.93 1.81
CA GLY A 409 2.81 -11.51 1.49
C GLY A 409 2.72 -10.10 0.88
N LEU A 410 3.45 -9.12 1.43
CA LEU A 410 3.54 -7.77 0.86
C LEU A 410 4.13 -7.78 -0.55
N CYS A 411 5.20 -8.53 -0.77
CA CYS A 411 5.86 -8.63 -2.08
C CYS A 411 5.00 -9.38 -3.10
N GLU A 412 4.24 -10.40 -2.69
CA GLU A 412 3.26 -11.08 -3.54
C GLU A 412 2.14 -10.14 -3.98
N LEU A 413 1.58 -9.37 -3.04
CA LEU A 413 0.57 -8.36 -3.32
C LEU A 413 1.08 -7.31 -4.31
N LEU A 414 2.30 -6.80 -4.12
CA LEU A 414 2.92 -5.84 -5.04
C LEU A 414 3.15 -6.44 -6.42
N ALA A 415 3.64 -7.68 -6.49
CA ALA A 415 3.85 -8.39 -7.76
C ALA A 415 2.54 -8.54 -8.53
N ARG A 416 1.50 -9.07 -7.89
CA ARG A 416 0.17 -9.23 -8.48
C ARG A 416 -0.44 -7.88 -8.86
N GLY A 417 -0.31 -6.87 -7.99
CA GLY A 417 -0.77 -5.51 -8.23
C GLY A 417 -0.16 -4.89 -9.47
N ALA A 418 1.13 -5.13 -9.74
CA ALA A 418 1.80 -4.65 -10.94
C ALA A 418 1.13 -5.19 -12.23
N LEU A 419 0.86 -6.49 -12.29
CA LEU A 419 0.21 -7.11 -13.46
C LEU A 419 -1.23 -6.62 -13.66
N ILE A 420 -2.01 -6.53 -12.59
CA ILE A 420 -3.39 -6.04 -12.64
C ILE A 420 -3.41 -4.58 -13.10
N SER A 421 -2.47 -3.77 -12.63
CA SER A 421 -2.36 -2.37 -13.04
C SER A 421 -1.99 -2.20 -14.51
N VAL A 422 -1.06 -3.02 -15.02
CA VAL A 422 -0.74 -3.05 -16.46
C VAL A 422 -2.00 -3.33 -17.29
N ILE A 423 -2.80 -4.30 -16.88
CA ILE A 423 -4.07 -4.65 -17.55
C ILE A 423 -5.04 -3.46 -17.49
N SER A 424 -5.25 -2.88 -16.32
CA SER A 424 -6.15 -1.73 -16.17
C SER A 424 -5.72 -0.55 -17.03
N ILE A 425 -4.44 -0.18 -17.04
CA ILE A 425 -3.92 0.97 -17.79
C ILE A 425 -3.96 0.72 -19.31
N ILE A 426 -3.79 -0.52 -19.77
CA ILE A 426 -3.82 -0.82 -21.22
C ILE A 426 -5.26 -0.93 -21.75
N PHE A 427 -6.21 -1.40 -20.95
CA PHE A 427 -7.59 -1.64 -21.41
C PHE A 427 -8.57 -0.58 -20.92
N VAL A 428 -8.58 -0.28 -19.61
CA VAL A 428 -9.61 0.57 -19.00
C VAL A 428 -9.33 2.05 -19.27
N LEU A 429 -8.10 2.52 -19.03
CA LEU A 429 -7.76 3.93 -19.19
C LEU A 429 -8.00 4.45 -20.64
N PRO A 430 -7.52 3.78 -21.72
CA PRO A 430 -7.81 4.23 -23.07
C PRO A 430 -9.31 4.21 -23.40
N SER A 431 -10.06 3.26 -22.83
CA SER A 431 -11.51 3.19 -22.99
C SER A 431 -12.19 4.38 -22.32
N MET A 432 -11.70 4.81 -21.14
CA MET A 432 -12.20 6.02 -20.46
C MET A 432 -11.87 7.29 -21.24
N LEU A 433 -10.66 7.40 -21.82
CA LEU A 433 -10.27 8.52 -22.67
C LEU A 433 -11.13 8.62 -23.93
N LEU A 434 -11.47 7.47 -24.54
CA LEU A 434 -12.39 7.43 -25.69
C LEU A 434 -13.80 7.87 -25.32
N ALA A 435 -14.36 7.34 -24.25
CA ALA A 435 -15.71 7.67 -23.82
C ALA A 435 -15.84 9.11 -23.31
N GLY A 436 -14.83 9.54 -22.53
CA GLY A 436 -14.79 10.86 -21.90
C GLY A 436 -14.26 11.98 -22.78
N ASN A 437 -13.85 11.72 -24.03
CA ASN A 437 -13.15 12.70 -24.89
C ASN A 437 -13.85 14.06 -25.00
N LYS A 438 -15.18 14.08 -25.10
CA LYS A 438 -15.96 15.33 -25.17
C LYS A 438 -15.87 16.16 -23.89
N LEU A 439 -15.89 15.50 -22.73
CA LEU A 439 -15.77 16.13 -21.42
C LEU A 439 -14.32 16.62 -21.21
N ILE A 440 -13.37 15.78 -21.55
CA ILE A 440 -11.92 16.09 -21.45
C ILE A 440 -11.58 17.32 -22.31
N ALA A 441 -12.09 17.38 -23.54
CA ALA A 441 -11.87 18.52 -24.42
C ALA A 441 -12.46 19.84 -23.89
N LYS A 442 -13.54 19.79 -23.11
CA LYS A 442 -14.15 20.98 -22.50
C LYS A 442 -13.41 21.46 -21.25
N THR A 443 -12.81 20.53 -20.50
CA THR A 443 -12.25 20.81 -19.16
C THR A 443 -10.74 20.85 -19.14
N THR A 444 -10.08 20.59 -20.28
CA THR A 444 -8.61 20.56 -20.39
C THR A 444 -8.10 21.72 -21.25
N ARG A 445 -7.24 22.54 -20.66
CA ARG A 445 -6.56 23.62 -21.39
C ARG A 445 -5.60 23.02 -22.42
N LYS A 446 -5.67 23.49 -23.68
CA LYS A 446 -4.84 23.00 -24.80
C LYS A 446 -5.05 21.51 -25.16
N TRP A 447 -6.23 20.93 -24.89
CA TRP A 447 -6.57 19.64 -25.47
C TRP A 447 -6.85 19.82 -26.96
N PRO A 448 -6.25 19.02 -27.86
CA PRO A 448 -6.50 19.15 -29.29
C PRO A 448 -7.97 18.87 -29.60
N HIS A 449 -8.62 19.78 -30.34
CA HIS A 449 -10.01 19.61 -30.73
C HIS A 449 -10.12 18.58 -31.87
N GLN A 450 -11.08 17.67 -31.75
CA GLN A 450 -11.43 16.74 -32.81
C GLN A 450 -12.13 17.52 -33.93
N GLU A 451 -11.66 17.38 -35.18
CA GLU A 451 -12.39 17.90 -36.31
C GLU A 451 -13.72 17.16 -36.45
N ARG A 452 -14.84 17.90 -36.53
CA ARG A 452 -16.13 17.29 -36.90
C ARG A 452 -15.95 16.78 -38.35
N ARG A 453 -15.98 15.45 -38.53
CA ARG A 453 -16.25 14.89 -39.84
C ARG A 453 -17.61 15.45 -40.29
N ASN A 454 -17.61 16.46 -41.16
CA ASN A 454 -18.77 16.76 -41.94
C ASN A 454 -19.00 15.52 -42.80
N ASN A 455 -20.09 14.79 -42.50
CA ASN A 455 -20.58 13.76 -43.39
C ASN A 455 -21.01 14.48 -44.69
N ILE A 456 -20.20 14.33 -45.73
CA ILE A 456 -20.61 14.52 -47.12
C ILE A 456 -21.09 13.16 -47.59
#